data_ed004c14986ad39cd78d4af74de616fd
#
_entry.id   ed004c14986ad39cd78d4af74de616fd
#
_cell.length_a   1.000
_cell.length_b   1.000
_cell.length_c   1.000
_cell.angle_alpha   90.00
_cell.angle_beta   90.00
_cell.angle_gamma   90.00
#
_symmetry.space_group_name_H-M   'P 1'
#
loop_
_entity.id
_entity.type
_entity.pdbx_description
1 polymer ?
#
loop_
_entity_poly.entity_id
_entity_poly.type
_entity_poly.pdbx_seq_one_letter_code
_entity_poly.pdbx_strand_id
1 'polypeptide(L)'
;MRQLKIQKAITSRNNEALDRYLTEIAREPLLTPEEEAELAAKVHAGGKEGEKARDKLVRSNLRFVVSVAKQYQHQGISLTDLIDEGNMGLVKAAVKFDDSRDFKFISYAVWWIRQSIMEALAVKSRIIRVPLNQTGMALKVNRAQEEFMQKNGRMPSVHELSVVTGLDEETIEAARDVNHHTTSIDAPLGTDDDSDNTIGDMLSSDDNAFKSDSNVDQESMRTFIEDLL
;
A
#
# COMPACT_ATOMS: atom_id res chain seq x y z
N MET A 1 29.74 -27.72 15.41
CA MET A 1 28.89 -27.21 14.29
C MET A 1 27.43 -27.32 14.72
N ARG A 2 26.74 -26.19 14.98
CA ARG A 2 25.31 -26.19 15.31
C ARG A 2 24.52 -26.36 14.02
N GLN A 3 23.78 -27.48 13.91
CA GLN A 3 22.83 -27.68 12.81
C GLN A 3 21.71 -26.63 12.93
N LEU A 4 21.53 -25.81 11.90
CA LEU A 4 20.38 -24.96 11.74
C LEU A 4 19.13 -25.83 11.60
N LYS A 5 18.29 -25.91 12.65
CA LYS A 5 16.94 -26.45 12.57
C LYS A 5 16.10 -25.48 11.78
N ILE A 6 15.81 -25.80 10.53
CA ILE A 6 14.79 -25.10 9.74
C ILE A 6 13.45 -25.46 10.37
N GLN A 7 12.87 -24.54 11.14
CA GLN A 7 11.48 -24.66 11.56
C GLN A 7 10.61 -24.53 10.31
N LYS A 8 9.84 -25.59 10.00
CA LYS A 8 8.76 -25.49 9.02
C LYS A 8 7.78 -24.43 9.54
N ALA A 9 7.80 -23.24 8.94
CA ALA A 9 6.77 -22.25 9.18
C ALA A 9 5.42 -22.89 8.82
N ILE A 10 4.46 -22.81 9.73
CA ILE A 10 3.08 -23.22 9.48
C ILE A 10 2.55 -22.29 8.40
N THR A 11 2.52 -22.76 7.17
CA THR A 11 2.02 -21.99 6.03
C THR A 11 0.51 -21.83 6.20
N SER A 12 0.05 -20.60 6.37
CA SER A 12 -1.37 -20.26 6.30
C SER A 12 -1.92 -20.62 4.90
N ARG A 13 -3.23 -20.85 4.77
CA ARG A 13 -3.89 -21.19 3.47
C ARG A 13 -3.56 -20.21 2.34
N ASN A 14 -3.29 -18.93 2.66
CA ASN A 14 -2.87 -17.94 1.68
C ASN A 14 -1.50 -18.24 1.05
N ASN A 15 -0.61 -18.95 1.76
CA ASN A 15 0.69 -19.34 1.23
C ASN A 15 0.61 -20.51 0.24
N GLU A 16 -0.36 -21.42 0.37
CA GLU A 16 -0.49 -22.56 -0.56
C GLU A 16 -0.87 -22.11 -1.98
N ALA A 17 -1.73 -21.13 -2.13
CA ALA A 17 -2.08 -20.57 -3.43
C ALA A 17 -0.89 -19.88 -4.08
N LEU A 18 -0.12 -19.12 -3.29
CA LEU A 18 1.11 -18.46 -3.74
C LEU A 18 2.16 -19.50 -4.15
N ASP A 19 2.35 -20.57 -3.38
CA ASP A 19 3.31 -21.63 -3.69
C ASP A 19 2.97 -22.36 -4.99
N ARG A 20 1.68 -22.61 -5.25
CA ARG A 20 1.22 -23.16 -6.53
C ARG A 20 1.52 -22.22 -7.68
N TYR A 21 1.19 -20.93 -7.54
CA TYR A 21 1.50 -19.91 -8.53
C TYR A 21 2.99 -19.85 -8.83
N LEU A 22 3.85 -19.79 -7.80
CA LEU A 22 5.31 -19.77 -7.97
C LEU A 22 5.84 -21.02 -8.68
N THR A 23 5.24 -22.18 -8.41
CA THR A 23 5.60 -23.43 -9.08
C THR A 23 5.20 -23.41 -10.56
N GLU A 24 4.04 -22.86 -10.89
CA GLU A 24 3.57 -22.74 -12.28
C GLU A 24 4.43 -21.78 -13.10
N ILE A 25 4.71 -20.60 -12.59
CA ILE A 25 5.55 -19.63 -13.29
C ILE A 25 7.01 -20.09 -13.45
N ALA A 26 7.49 -20.97 -12.54
CA ALA A 26 8.84 -21.52 -12.64
C ALA A 26 9.01 -22.51 -13.80
N ARG A 27 7.90 -23.09 -14.30
CA ARG A 27 7.91 -24.04 -15.43
C ARG A 27 8.04 -23.35 -16.78
N GLU A 28 7.65 -22.08 -16.87
CA GLU A 28 7.72 -21.32 -18.13
C GLU A 28 9.17 -21.04 -18.50
N PRO A 29 9.58 -21.33 -19.76
CA PRO A 29 10.94 -21.06 -20.22
C PRO A 29 11.20 -19.56 -20.34
N LEU A 30 12.45 -19.17 -20.12
CA LEU A 30 12.91 -17.81 -20.38
C LEU A 30 13.03 -17.61 -21.90
N LEU A 31 12.69 -16.43 -22.38
CA LEU A 31 12.81 -16.05 -23.79
C LEU A 31 14.23 -15.58 -24.11
N THR A 32 14.68 -15.85 -25.32
CA THR A 32 15.87 -15.24 -25.89
C THR A 32 15.56 -13.82 -26.39
N PRO A 33 16.54 -12.93 -26.52
CA PRO A 33 16.31 -11.58 -27.06
C PRO A 33 15.67 -11.58 -28.45
N GLU A 34 16.03 -12.57 -29.29
CA GLU A 34 15.47 -12.74 -30.63
C GLU A 34 14.00 -13.11 -30.59
N GLU A 35 13.61 -14.01 -29.65
CA GLU A 35 12.22 -14.38 -29.43
C GLU A 35 11.39 -13.23 -28.85
N GLU A 36 12.00 -12.39 -27.98
CA GLU A 36 11.34 -11.18 -27.45
C GLU A 36 10.98 -10.22 -28.60
N ALA A 37 11.91 -10.00 -29.53
CA ALA A 37 11.75 -9.15 -30.70
C ALA A 37 10.64 -9.67 -31.64
N GLU A 38 10.65 -10.96 -31.96
CA GLU A 38 9.62 -11.58 -32.78
C GLU A 38 8.22 -11.49 -32.15
N LEU A 39 8.13 -11.71 -30.82
CA LEU A 39 6.87 -11.61 -30.12
C LEU A 39 6.38 -10.16 -30.06
N ALA A 40 7.25 -9.19 -29.85
CA ALA A 40 6.92 -7.78 -29.88
C ALA A 40 6.36 -7.35 -31.24
N ALA A 41 7.00 -7.77 -32.33
CA ALA A 41 6.52 -7.50 -33.68
C ALA A 41 5.10 -8.08 -33.92
N LYS A 42 4.83 -9.29 -33.41
CA LYS A 42 3.50 -9.93 -33.53
C LYS A 42 2.45 -9.21 -32.67
N VAL A 43 2.84 -8.71 -31.48
CA VAL A 43 1.96 -7.91 -30.61
C VAL A 43 1.52 -6.63 -31.33
N HIS A 44 2.46 -5.95 -32.01
CA HIS A 44 2.16 -4.74 -32.79
C HIS A 44 1.29 -5.01 -34.03
N ALA A 45 1.46 -6.15 -34.66
CA ALA A 45 0.61 -6.55 -35.80
C ALA A 45 -0.85 -6.76 -35.36
N GLY A 46 -1.12 -7.03 -34.10
CA GLY A 46 -2.45 -7.20 -33.53
C GLY A 46 -3.15 -8.50 -33.94
N GLY A 47 -4.45 -8.55 -33.71
CA GLY A 47 -5.26 -9.74 -33.99
C GLY A 47 -5.06 -10.87 -32.96
N LYS A 48 -5.68 -12.04 -33.22
CA LYS A 48 -5.61 -13.21 -32.33
C LYS A 48 -4.19 -13.75 -32.11
N GLU A 49 -3.32 -13.59 -33.11
CA GLU A 49 -1.90 -13.98 -32.98
C GLU A 49 -1.13 -13.00 -32.10
N GLY A 50 -1.41 -11.70 -32.19
CA GLY A 50 -0.84 -10.69 -31.33
C GLY A 50 -1.23 -10.88 -29.86
N GLU A 51 -2.47 -11.27 -29.57
CA GLU A 51 -2.90 -11.60 -28.19
C GLU A 51 -2.13 -12.81 -27.63
N LYS A 52 -1.98 -13.88 -28.43
CA LYS A 52 -1.18 -15.05 -28.02
C LYS A 52 0.29 -14.71 -27.80
N ALA A 53 0.86 -13.85 -28.65
CA ALA A 53 2.24 -13.41 -28.53
C ALA A 53 2.42 -12.57 -27.25
N ARG A 54 1.50 -11.63 -26.97
CA ARG A 54 1.48 -10.86 -25.73
C ARG A 54 1.41 -11.78 -24.50
N ASP A 55 0.50 -12.75 -24.51
CA ASP A 55 0.33 -13.66 -23.39
C ASP A 55 1.59 -14.52 -23.16
N LYS A 56 2.27 -14.95 -24.21
CA LYS A 56 3.54 -15.66 -24.14
C LYS A 56 4.64 -14.77 -23.56
N LEU A 57 4.76 -13.52 -24.03
CA LEU A 57 5.73 -12.54 -23.55
C LEU A 57 5.52 -12.25 -22.05
N VAL A 58 4.27 -12.08 -21.63
CA VAL A 58 3.90 -11.85 -20.22
C VAL A 58 4.25 -13.06 -19.35
N ARG A 59 3.80 -14.28 -19.73
CA ARG A 59 4.03 -15.50 -18.94
C ARG A 59 5.50 -15.77 -18.67
N SER A 60 6.35 -15.63 -19.66
CA SER A 60 7.80 -15.86 -19.53
C SER A 60 8.48 -14.87 -18.59
N ASN A 61 7.85 -13.70 -18.33
CA ASN A 61 8.41 -12.64 -17.48
C ASN A 61 7.74 -12.50 -16.09
N LEU A 62 6.75 -13.34 -15.74
CA LEU A 62 6.08 -13.30 -14.44
C LEU A 62 7.04 -13.47 -13.26
N ARG A 63 8.08 -14.30 -13.41
CA ARG A 63 9.11 -14.50 -12.39
C ARG A 63 9.82 -13.21 -12.01
N PHE A 64 10.01 -12.33 -12.99
CA PHE A 64 10.63 -11.03 -12.75
C PHE A 64 9.72 -10.12 -11.93
N VAL A 65 8.40 -10.12 -12.19
CA VAL A 65 7.42 -9.37 -11.40
C VAL A 65 7.49 -9.75 -9.93
N VAL A 66 7.57 -11.04 -9.61
CA VAL A 66 7.70 -11.52 -8.22
C VAL A 66 8.95 -10.96 -7.56
N SER A 67 10.09 -10.90 -8.26
CA SER A 67 11.33 -10.35 -7.71
C SER A 67 11.23 -8.85 -7.41
N VAL A 68 10.49 -8.10 -8.23
CA VAL A 68 10.23 -6.67 -7.99
C VAL A 68 9.22 -6.49 -6.86
N ALA A 69 8.11 -7.24 -6.85
CA ALA A 69 7.07 -7.16 -5.82
C ALA A 69 7.62 -7.44 -4.41
N LYS A 70 8.57 -8.36 -4.27
CA LYS A 70 9.24 -8.66 -3.00
C LYS A 70 9.94 -7.45 -2.37
N GLN A 71 10.38 -6.47 -3.16
CA GLN A 71 11.03 -5.26 -2.63
C GLN A 71 10.04 -4.31 -1.93
N TYR A 72 8.75 -4.48 -2.19
CA TYR A 72 7.67 -3.64 -1.66
C TYR A 72 6.83 -4.34 -0.58
N GLN A 73 7.29 -5.49 -0.07
CA GLN A 73 6.62 -6.19 1.03
C GLN A 73 6.57 -5.34 2.31
N HIS A 74 5.62 -5.65 3.18
CA HIS A 74 5.43 -5.02 4.49
C HIS A 74 5.01 -3.53 4.46
N GLN A 75 4.46 -3.08 3.34
CA GLN A 75 3.97 -1.70 3.17
C GLN A 75 2.44 -1.59 3.20
N GLY A 76 1.76 -2.51 3.88
CA GLY A 76 0.29 -2.47 4.07
C GLY A 76 -0.52 -3.24 3.02
N ILE A 77 0.14 -3.88 2.03
CA ILE A 77 -0.51 -4.73 1.03
C ILE A 77 0.11 -6.14 1.07
N SER A 78 -0.70 -7.16 0.81
CA SER A 78 -0.22 -8.55 0.74
C SER A 78 0.71 -8.76 -0.45
N LEU A 79 1.65 -9.73 -0.36
CA LEU A 79 2.53 -10.05 -1.49
C LEU A 79 1.75 -10.52 -2.73
N THR A 80 0.66 -11.25 -2.54
CA THR A 80 -0.21 -11.72 -3.62
C THR A 80 -0.79 -10.55 -4.39
N ASP A 81 -1.35 -9.56 -3.69
CA ASP A 81 -1.93 -8.37 -4.32
C ASP A 81 -0.85 -7.51 -5.02
N LEU A 82 0.36 -7.41 -4.43
CA LEU A 82 1.48 -6.71 -5.07
C LEU A 82 1.92 -7.38 -6.37
N ILE A 83 1.91 -8.72 -6.42
CA ILE A 83 2.22 -9.49 -7.62
C ILE A 83 1.14 -9.23 -8.68
N ASP A 84 -0.13 -9.24 -8.31
CA ASP A 84 -1.24 -9.03 -9.25
C ASP A 84 -1.20 -7.63 -9.86
N GLU A 85 -0.95 -6.59 -9.04
CA GLU A 85 -0.74 -5.23 -9.55
C GLU A 85 0.50 -5.10 -10.43
N GLY A 86 1.58 -5.79 -10.06
CA GLY A 86 2.79 -5.87 -10.86
C GLY A 86 2.55 -6.56 -12.21
N ASN A 87 1.75 -7.63 -12.24
CA ASN A 87 1.34 -8.32 -13.45
C ASN A 87 0.50 -7.42 -14.37
N MET A 88 -0.40 -6.60 -13.80
CA MET A 88 -1.12 -5.58 -14.57
C MET A 88 -0.17 -4.56 -15.20
N GLY A 89 0.87 -4.14 -14.47
CA GLY A 89 1.95 -3.30 -15.00
C GLY A 89 2.70 -3.96 -16.15
N LEU A 90 3.05 -5.25 -16.00
CA LEU A 90 3.73 -6.04 -17.05
C LEU A 90 2.88 -6.17 -18.32
N VAL A 91 1.58 -6.40 -18.21
CA VAL A 91 0.66 -6.45 -19.35
C VAL A 91 0.62 -5.11 -20.09
N LYS A 92 0.54 -3.98 -19.34
CA LYS A 92 0.61 -2.63 -19.93
C LYS A 92 1.93 -2.41 -20.68
N ALA A 93 3.05 -2.89 -20.10
CA ALA A 93 4.35 -2.82 -20.74
C ALA A 93 4.41 -3.63 -22.04
N ALA A 94 3.87 -4.86 -22.04
CA ALA A 94 3.89 -5.75 -23.20
C ALA A 94 3.15 -5.17 -24.41
N VAL A 95 2.08 -4.40 -24.20
CA VAL A 95 1.33 -3.74 -25.27
C VAL A 95 2.08 -2.54 -25.85
N LYS A 96 2.89 -1.85 -25.04
CA LYS A 96 3.57 -0.60 -25.41
C LYS A 96 5.05 -0.79 -25.75
N PHE A 97 5.56 -2.01 -25.64
CA PHE A 97 6.97 -2.28 -25.87
C PHE A 97 7.30 -2.22 -27.36
N ASP A 98 8.28 -1.41 -27.73
CA ASP A 98 8.78 -1.26 -29.10
C ASP A 98 10.23 -1.77 -29.16
N ASP A 99 10.46 -2.77 -29.98
CA ASP A 99 11.75 -3.44 -30.18
C ASP A 99 12.74 -2.64 -31.04
N SER A 100 12.28 -1.58 -31.72
CA SER A 100 13.13 -0.75 -32.62
C SER A 100 14.37 -0.14 -31.94
N ARG A 101 14.48 -0.20 -30.61
CA ARG A 101 15.53 0.44 -29.81
C ARG A 101 16.59 -0.52 -29.27
N ASP A 102 16.61 -1.79 -29.63
CA ASP A 102 17.57 -2.82 -29.17
C ASP A 102 17.67 -2.98 -27.63
N PHE A 103 16.62 -2.63 -26.87
CA PHE A 103 16.59 -2.83 -25.43
C PHE A 103 15.83 -4.10 -25.06
N LYS A 104 16.32 -4.83 -24.06
CA LYS A 104 15.61 -5.97 -23.49
C LYS A 104 14.26 -5.55 -22.92
N PHE A 105 13.22 -6.37 -23.16
CA PHE A 105 11.87 -6.12 -22.64
C PHE A 105 11.85 -5.84 -21.14
N ILE A 106 12.62 -6.58 -20.32
CA ILE A 106 12.71 -6.41 -18.88
C ILE A 106 13.12 -4.99 -18.47
N SER A 107 14.07 -4.37 -19.20
CA SER A 107 14.55 -3.02 -18.90
C SER A 107 13.47 -1.95 -19.07
N TYR A 108 12.54 -2.16 -19.96
CA TYR A 108 11.36 -1.32 -20.16
C TYR A 108 10.24 -1.67 -19.17
N ALA A 109 9.95 -2.95 -19.02
CA ALA A 109 8.86 -3.45 -18.20
C ALA A 109 9.00 -3.07 -16.71
N VAL A 110 10.22 -3.01 -16.18
CA VAL A 110 10.48 -2.67 -14.77
C VAL A 110 9.85 -1.35 -14.34
N TRP A 111 9.82 -0.35 -15.24
CA TRP A 111 9.23 0.95 -14.95
C TRP A 111 7.71 0.87 -14.80
N TRP A 112 7.05 0.12 -15.67
CA TRP A 112 5.61 -0.10 -15.62
C TRP A 112 5.19 -0.94 -14.41
N ILE A 113 5.97 -1.98 -14.09
CA ILE A 113 5.74 -2.82 -12.91
C ILE A 113 5.84 -1.98 -11.64
N ARG A 114 6.93 -1.20 -11.49
CA ARG A 114 7.10 -0.32 -10.32
C ARG A 114 6.01 0.73 -10.23
N GLN A 115 5.66 1.35 -11.34
CA GLN A 115 4.61 2.36 -11.38
C GLN A 115 3.27 1.78 -10.91
N SER A 116 2.88 0.61 -11.41
CA SER A 116 1.63 -0.05 -11.03
C SER A 116 1.62 -0.44 -9.54
N ILE A 117 2.73 -1.00 -9.03
CA ILE A 117 2.87 -1.35 -7.61
C ILE A 117 2.81 -0.10 -6.72
N MET A 118 3.52 0.99 -7.06
CA MET A 118 3.49 2.23 -6.27
C MET A 118 2.11 2.90 -6.28
N GLU A 119 1.42 2.87 -7.42
CA GLU A 119 0.05 3.36 -7.53
C GLU A 119 -0.91 2.55 -6.63
N ALA A 120 -0.79 1.21 -6.65
CA ALA A 120 -1.55 0.33 -5.78
C ALA A 120 -1.26 0.59 -4.29
N LEU A 121 0.00 0.73 -3.91
CA LEU A 121 0.41 1.08 -2.55
C LEU A 121 -0.21 2.39 -2.09
N ALA A 122 -0.16 3.42 -2.91
CA ALA A 122 -0.72 4.73 -2.54
C ALA A 122 -2.26 4.71 -2.37
N VAL A 123 -2.96 3.83 -3.12
CA VAL A 123 -4.43 3.77 -3.11
C VAL A 123 -4.97 2.74 -2.12
N LYS A 124 -4.32 1.57 -2.00
CA LYS A 124 -4.87 0.39 -1.32
C LYS A 124 -4.19 0.06 0.01
N SER A 125 -3.05 0.68 0.36
CA SER A 125 -2.32 0.36 1.60
C SER A 125 -3.01 0.81 2.88
N ARG A 126 -3.96 1.76 2.77
CA ARG A 126 -4.66 2.35 3.90
C ARG A 126 -6.14 2.01 3.88
N ILE A 127 -6.75 1.80 5.06
CA ILE A 127 -8.19 1.59 5.21
C ILE A 127 -8.96 2.83 4.72
N ILE A 128 -8.51 4.03 5.11
CA ILE A 128 -9.05 5.29 4.63
C ILE A 128 -8.20 5.74 3.44
N ARG A 129 -8.83 5.83 2.27
CA ARG A 129 -8.15 6.26 1.04
C ARG A 129 -7.69 7.72 1.13
N VAL A 130 -6.41 7.93 0.88
CA VAL A 130 -5.82 9.27 0.78
C VAL A 130 -5.50 9.60 -0.68
N PRO A 131 -5.79 10.83 -1.16
CA PRO A 131 -5.39 11.27 -2.49
C PRO A 131 -3.86 11.23 -2.70
N LEU A 132 -3.42 10.88 -3.92
CA LEU A 132 -1.99 10.77 -4.27
C LEU A 132 -1.21 12.07 -4.01
N ASN A 133 -1.83 13.22 -4.24
CA ASN A 133 -1.20 14.52 -3.99
C ASN A 133 -0.85 14.71 -2.51
N GLN A 134 -1.76 14.35 -1.60
CA GLN A 134 -1.53 14.45 -0.15
C GLN A 134 -0.47 13.45 0.31
N THR A 135 -0.51 12.22 -0.22
CA THR A 135 0.52 11.22 0.06
C THR A 135 1.90 11.68 -0.40
N GLY A 136 1.99 12.31 -1.58
CA GLY A 136 3.24 12.88 -2.09
C GLY A 136 3.77 14.03 -1.23
N MET A 137 2.88 14.91 -0.75
CA MET A 137 3.24 16.00 0.19
C MET A 137 3.72 15.44 1.53
N ALA A 138 3.01 14.46 2.09
CA ALA A 138 3.39 13.80 3.35
C ALA A 138 4.78 13.14 3.25
N LEU A 139 5.09 12.45 2.15
CA LEU A 139 6.42 11.88 1.91
C LEU A 139 7.50 12.95 1.82
N LYS A 140 7.22 14.09 1.16
CA LYS A 140 8.17 15.21 1.07
C LYS A 140 8.45 15.82 2.44
N VAL A 141 7.40 16.02 3.25
CA VAL A 141 7.52 16.55 4.61
C VAL A 141 8.30 15.59 5.52
N ASN A 142 7.98 14.28 5.48
CA ASN A 142 8.69 13.28 6.28
C ASN A 142 10.18 13.22 5.94
N ARG A 143 10.51 13.21 4.64
CA ARG A 143 11.89 13.21 4.20
C ARG A 143 12.65 14.45 4.67
N ALA A 144 12.05 15.62 4.57
CA ALA A 144 12.65 16.86 5.07
C ALA A 144 12.84 16.82 6.60
N GLN A 145 11.89 16.24 7.33
CA GLN A 145 11.95 16.05 8.77
C GLN A 145 13.11 15.11 9.16
N GLU A 146 13.27 13.98 8.47
CA GLU A 146 14.37 13.03 8.69
C GLU A 146 15.73 13.67 8.39
N GLU A 147 15.87 14.38 7.27
CA GLU A 147 17.10 15.08 6.91
C GLU A 147 17.47 16.18 7.93
N PHE A 148 16.48 16.91 8.45
CA PHE A 148 16.69 17.93 9.49
C PHE A 148 17.10 17.29 10.81
N MET A 149 16.45 16.18 11.18
CA MET A 149 16.76 15.45 12.41
C MET A 149 18.19 14.87 12.38
N GLN A 150 18.63 14.34 11.21
CA GLN A 150 20.00 13.85 11.05
C GLN A 150 21.04 14.96 11.17
N LYS A 151 20.74 16.18 10.70
CA LYS A 151 21.67 17.32 10.75
C LYS A 151 21.73 17.99 12.12
N ASN A 152 20.59 18.16 12.76
CA ASN A 152 20.45 19.01 13.96
C ASN A 152 20.20 18.23 15.26
N GLY A 153 19.94 16.91 15.19
CA GLY A 153 19.69 16.06 16.36
C GLY A 153 18.37 16.33 17.09
N ARG A 154 17.49 17.18 16.51
CA ARG A 154 16.18 17.53 17.09
C ARG A 154 15.09 17.54 16.03
N MET A 155 13.83 17.42 16.47
CA MET A 155 12.67 17.58 15.60
C MET A 155 12.54 19.03 15.10
N PRO A 156 12.23 19.23 13.80
CA PRO A 156 11.98 20.57 13.24
C PRO A 156 10.61 21.10 13.66
N SER A 157 10.50 22.41 13.84
CA SER A 157 9.22 23.10 13.96
C SER A 157 8.50 23.18 12.60
N VAL A 158 7.19 23.54 12.63
CA VAL A 158 6.41 23.68 11.38
C VAL A 158 7.00 24.78 10.51
N HIS A 159 7.41 25.90 11.11
CA HIS A 159 8.06 27.01 10.42
C HIS A 159 9.40 26.61 9.77
N GLU A 160 10.23 25.85 10.46
CA GLU A 160 11.50 25.36 9.91
C GLU A 160 11.28 24.41 8.72
N LEU A 161 10.24 23.55 8.79
CA LEU A 161 9.85 22.71 7.67
C LEU A 161 9.34 23.53 6.49
N SER A 162 8.57 24.60 6.74
CA SER A 162 8.10 25.51 5.68
C SER A 162 9.28 26.12 4.92
N VAL A 163 10.30 26.60 5.64
CA VAL A 163 11.51 27.13 5.02
C VAL A 163 12.28 26.10 4.20
N VAL A 164 12.38 24.86 4.69
CA VAL A 164 13.14 23.79 4.01
C VAL A 164 12.38 23.22 2.79
N THR A 165 11.07 23.01 2.93
CA THR A 165 10.24 22.37 1.89
C THR A 165 9.68 23.34 0.87
N GLY A 166 9.57 24.65 1.25
CA GLY A 166 8.89 25.69 0.46
C GLY A 166 7.37 25.52 0.41
N LEU A 167 6.79 24.82 1.38
CA LEU A 167 5.34 24.62 1.53
C LEU A 167 4.79 25.56 2.62
N ASP A 168 3.51 25.91 2.53
CA ASP A 168 2.82 26.67 3.55
C ASP A 168 2.66 25.87 4.83
N GLU A 169 2.63 26.54 5.98
CA GLU A 169 2.53 25.91 7.30
C GLU A 169 1.24 25.06 7.43
N GLU A 170 0.11 25.57 6.94
CA GLU A 170 -1.17 24.85 6.91
C GLU A 170 -1.08 23.54 6.10
N THR A 171 -0.39 23.58 4.95
CA THR A 171 -0.16 22.38 4.13
C THR A 171 0.71 21.34 4.84
N ILE A 172 1.68 21.79 5.65
CA ILE A 172 2.55 20.89 6.43
C ILE A 172 1.77 20.24 7.58
N GLU A 173 0.92 21.00 8.27
CA GLU A 173 0.05 20.47 9.33
C GLU A 173 -0.92 19.42 8.75
N ALA A 174 -1.61 19.74 7.67
CA ALA A 174 -2.46 18.79 6.96
C ALA A 174 -1.70 17.54 6.48
N ALA A 175 -0.45 17.68 6.03
CA ALA A 175 0.38 16.56 5.62
C ALA A 175 0.82 15.68 6.80
N ARG A 176 0.98 16.25 8.00
CA ARG A 176 1.24 15.48 9.23
C ARG A 176 0.03 14.68 9.67
N ASP A 177 -1.17 15.26 9.61
CA ASP A 177 -2.42 14.58 9.96
C ASP A 177 -2.70 13.38 9.05
N VAL A 178 -2.35 13.47 7.78
CA VAL A 178 -2.45 12.35 6.84
C VAL A 178 -1.57 11.15 7.22
N ASN A 179 -0.51 11.37 8.00
CA ASN A 179 0.44 10.30 8.37
C ASN A 179 -0.08 9.36 9.45
N HIS A 180 -1.16 9.69 10.16
CA HIS A 180 -1.70 8.83 11.19
C HIS A 180 -2.21 7.51 10.62
N HIS A 181 -1.77 6.40 11.23
CA HIS A 181 -2.29 5.06 10.94
C HIS A 181 -3.50 4.77 11.82
N THR A 182 -4.47 4.06 11.25
CA THR A 182 -5.63 3.56 12.00
C THR A 182 -5.20 2.45 12.96
N THR A 183 -5.72 2.49 14.19
CA THR A 183 -5.52 1.44 15.19
C THR A 183 -6.81 0.65 15.33
N SER A 184 -6.71 -0.67 15.57
CA SER A 184 -7.90 -1.50 15.81
C SER A 184 -8.52 -1.17 17.15
N ILE A 185 -9.84 -1.00 17.19
CA ILE A 185 -10.60 -0.80 18.42
C ILE A 185 -10.55 -2.07 19.29
N ASP A 186 -10.51 -3.24 18.65
CA ASP A 186 -10.42 -4.54 19.32
C ASP A 186 -8.99 -4.91 19.76
N ALA A 187 -8.02 -4.00 19.61
CA ALA A 187 -6.67 -4.26 20.06
C ALA A 187 -6.63 -4.32 21.60
N PRO A 188 -5.95 -5.35 22.20
CA PRO A 188 -5.82 -5.46 23.64
C PRO A 188 -5.01 -4.30 24.22
N LEU A 189 -5.40 -3.81 25.39
CA LEU A 189 -4.77 -2.66 26.08
C LEU A 189 -3.48 -3.00 26.80
N GLY A 190 -3.21 -4.28 27.07
CA GLY A 190 -2.05 -4.74 27.82
C GLY A 190 -1.21 -5.77 27.08
N THR A 191 0.00 -5.98 27.56
CA THR A 191 0.90 -7.05 27.12
C THR A 191 0.62 -8.40 27.79
N ASP A 192 -0.25 -8.42 28.80
CA ASP A 192 -0.64 -9.63 29.50
C ASP A 192 -1.79 -10.32 28.76
N ASP A 193 -1.60 -11.61 28.44
CA ASP A 193 -2.52 -12.48 27.72
C ASP A 193 -3.90 -12.65 28.42
N ASP A 194 -4.05 -12.20 29.69
CA ASP A 194 -5.24 -12.32 30.52
C ASP A 194 -6.10 -11.03 30.55
N SER A 195 -5.73 -9.95 29.86
CA SER A 195 -6.56 -8.75 29.86
C SER A 195 -7.59 -8.79 28.71
N ASP A 196 -8.83 -9.14 29.04
CA ASP A 196 -9.98 -9.08 28.10
C ASP A 196 -10.35 -7.63 27.68
N ASN A 197 -9.66 -6.60 28.22
CA ASN A 197 -9.96 -5.21 27.94
C ASN A 197 -9.39 -4.75 26.59
N THR A 198 -10.26 -4.23 25.74
CA THR A 198 -9.92 -3.65 24.44
C THR A 198 -9.84 -2.13 24.49
N ILE A 199 -9.22 -1.51 23.47
CA ILE A 199 -9.25 -0.04 23.31
C ILE A 199 -10.70 0.47 23.22
N GLY A 200 -11.60 -0.32 22.63
CA GLY A 200 -13.02 -0.01 22.50
C GLY A 200 -13.72 0.18 23.85
N ASP A 201 -13.35 -0.61 24.86
CA ASP A 201 -13.96 -0.55 26.18
C ASP A 201 -13.60 0.74 26.96
N MET A 202 -12.49 1.39 26.56
CA MET A 202 -12.07 2.68 27.16
C MET A 202 -12.69 3.90 26.47
N LEU A 203 -13.27 3.74 25.28
CA LEU A 203 -13.88 4.86 24.57
C LEU A 203 -15.23 5.20 25.22
N SER A 204 -15.29 6.34 25.90
CA SER A 204 -16.54 6.86 26.41
C SER A 204 -17.37 7.49 25.29
N SER A 205 -18.68 7.24 25.29
CA SER A 205 -19.59 7.98 24.43
C SER A 205 -19.77 9.39 24.99
N ASP A 206 -19.35 10.41 24.25
CA ASP A 206 -19.55 11.82 24.56
C ASP A 206 -20.98 12.30 24.22
N ASP A 207 -21.83 11.39 23.74
CA ASP A 207 -23.17 11.73 23.28
C ASP A 207 -24.09 11.98 24.50
N ASN A 208 -24.23 13.24 24.87
CA ASN A 208 -25.15 13.69 25.94
C ASN A 208 -26.61 13.26 25.68
N ALA A 209 -26.93 12.89 24.43
CA ALA A 209 -28.25 12.39 24.05
C ALA A 209 -28.62 11.04 24.73
N PHE A 210 -27.61 10.25 25.13
CA PHE A 210 -27.83 8.96 25.80
C PHE A 210 -27.72 9.03 27.36
N LYS A 211 -27.41 10.19 27.89
CA LYS A 211 -27.45 10.38 29.35
C LYS A 211 -28.92 10.54 29.78
N SER A 212 -29.47 9.49 30.35
CA SER A 212 -30.86 9.51 30.86
C SER A 212 -31.10 10.68 31.79
N ASP A 213 -30.10 11.06 32.59
CA ASP A 213 -30.18 12.17 33.54
C ASP A 213 -30.32 13.53 32.84
N SER A 214 -29.61 13.77 31.73
CA SER A 214 -29.73 15.05 31.02
C SER A 214 -31.08 15.24 30.32
N ASN A 215 -31.71 14.16 29.90
CA ASN A 215 -33.05 14.22 29.30
C ASN A 215 -34.13 14.47 30.38
N VAL A 216 -33.99 13.84 31.54
CA VAL A 216 -34.91 14.09 32.68
C VAL A 216 -34.76 15.53 33.20
N ASP A 217 -33.54 16.07 33.29
CA ASP A 217 -33.30 17.45 33.67
C ASP A 217 -33.88 18.44 32.65
N GLN A 218 -33.81 18.19 31.36
CA GLN A 218 -34.39 19.01 30.32
C GLN A 218 -35.92 18.97 30.34
N GLU A 219 -36.53 17.80 30.54
CA GLU A 219 -37.95 17.67 30.69
C GLU A 219 -38.47 18.37 31.95
N SER A 220 -37.83 18.22 33.08
CA SER A 220 -38.19 18.90 34.34
C SER A 220 -38.06 20.43 34.22
N MET A 221 -37.01 20.94 33.58
CA MET A 221 -36.88 22.37 33.26
C MET A 221 -37.98 22.87 32.35
N ARG A 222 -38.37 22.09 31.35
CA ARG A 222 -39.44 22.46 30.42
C ARG A 222 -40.79 22.53 31.11
N THR A 223 -41.09 21.54 31.93
CA THR A 223 -42.34 21.53 32.74
C THR A 223 -42.38 22.71 33.70
N PHE A 224 -41.26 23.01 34.37
CA PHE A 224 -41.15 24.16 35.28
C PHE A 224 -41.37 25.51 34.57
N ILE A 225 -40.88 25.64 33.32
CA ILE A 225 -41.09 26.86 32.51
C ILE A 225 -42.55 26.95 32.04
N GLU A 226 -43.20 25.84 31.67
CA GLU A 226 -44.58 25.77 31.27
C GLU A 226 -45.55 26.09 32.43
N ASP A 227 -45.20 25.76 33.67
CA ASP A 227 -45.97 26.07 34.88
C ASP A 227 -45.81 27.55 35.30
N LEU A 228 -44.78 28.25 34.85
CA LEU A 228 -44.52 29.66 35.17
C LEU A 228 -45.09 30.64 34.16
N LEU A 229 -45.54 30.19 33.00
CA LEU A 229 -46.14 30.98 31.90
C LEU A 229 -47.66 30.90 31.96
#